data_5402e78e2fa3f0c1775f443da4a92fad
#
_entry.id   5402e78e2fa3f0c1775f443da4a92fad
#
_cell.length_a   1.000
_cell.length_b   1.000
_cell.length_c   1.000
_cell.angle_alpha   90.00
_cell.angle_beta   90.00
_cell.angle_gamma   90.00
#
_symmetry.space_group_name_H-M   'P 1'
#
loop_
_entity.id
_entity.type
_entity.pdbx_description
1 polymer ?
#
loop_
_entity_poly.entity_id
_entity_poly.type
_entity_poly.pdbx_seq_one_letter_code
_entity_poly.pdbx_strand_id
1 'polypeptide(L)'
;AAESTKAAGTRARHLEDLKKYIDLAGDLGCSWVRTFGGPRARDQELAGVVEYVAEGYHQVLAQAQARGVTLLLETHDDWSCAAPVRAVVERVAHPRLRVLWDFMHPQRMMEKPAETFQTIGPLTGYLHGHDGVYAEGRMQIVALGQGIIDHAGPLRLLAGAGFDGYFSVEVIHQRGRPHDAEGVMKQYAEKFRELVVGL
;
A
#
# COMPACT_ATOMS: atom_id res chain seq x y z
N ALA A 1 -25.02 15.48 -1.09
CA ALA A 1 -24.90 16.09 0.24
C ALA A 1 -23.69 17.00 0.20
N ALA A 2 -23.84 18.26 0.66
CA ALA A 2 -22.73 19.21 0.72
C ALA A 2 -21.67 18.66 1.70
N GLU A 3 -20.45 18.51 1.23
CA GLU A 3 -19.30 18.20 2.08
C GLU A 3 -19.21 19.30 3.16
N SER A 4 -19.05 18.92 4.43
CA SER A 4 -18.91 19.92 5.47
C SER A 4 -17.66 20.77 5.19
N THR A 5 -17.71 22.07 5.43
CA THR A 5 -16.60 23.01 5.20
C THR A 5 -15.27 22.52 5.86
N LYS A 6 -15.39 21.79 6.96
CA LYS A 6 -14.25 21.17 7.66
C LYS A 6 -13.65 20.00 6.88
N ALA A 7 -14.45 19.16 6.26
CA ALA A 7 -13.98 18.02 5.44
C ALA A 7 -13.29 18.52 4.16
N ALA A 8 -13.86 19.52 3.49
CA ALA A 8 -13.27 20.14 2.31
C ALA A 8 -11.92 20.80 2.62
N GLY A 9 -11.81 21.52 3.74
CA GLY A 9 -10.54 22.11 4.20
C GLY A 9 -9.47 21.06 4.52
N THR A 10 -9.87 19.92 5.07
CA THR A 10 -8.97 18.80 5.35
C THR A 10 -8.45 18.16 4.06
N ARG A 11 -9.31 17.94 3.07
CA ARG A 11 -8.92 17.41 1.76
C ARG A 11 -7.93 18.32 1.05
N ALA A 12 -8.23 19.62 0.97
CA ALA A 12 -7.34 20.60 0.34
C ALA A 12 -5.95 20.59 0.97
N ARG A 13 -5.87 20.52 2.30
CA ARG A 13 -4.60 20.40 3.01
C ARG A 13 -3.85 19.11 2.67
N HIS A 14 -4.52 17.96 2.65
CA HIS A 14 -3.88 16.69 2.28
C HIS A 14 -3.35 16.72 0.84
N LEU A 15 -4.06 17.31 -0.09
CA LEU A 15 -3.60 17.46 -1.48
C LEU A 15 -2.37 18.39 -1.57
N GLU A 16 -2.36 19.50 -0.83
CA GLU A 16 -1.18 20.38 -0.78
C GLU A 16 0.02 19.70 -0.14
N ASP A 17 -0.17 18.90 0.90
CA ASP A 17 0.91 18.14 1.51
C ASP A 17 1.40 17.04 0.54
N LEU A 18 0.51 16.36 -0.19
CA LEU A 18 0.91 15.37 -1.20
C LEU A 18 1.74 16.01 -2.33
N LYS A 19 1.40 17.21 -2.78
CA LYS A 19 2.21 17.98 -3.75
C LYS A 19 3.62 18.23 -3.25
N LYS A 20 3.77 18.62 -1.98
CA LYS A 20 5.10 18.79 -1.36
C LYS A 20 5.90 17.49 -1.31
N TYR A 21 5.25 16.35 -1.01
CA TYR A 21 5.91 15.05 -1.03
C TYR A 21 6.32 14.62 -2.45
N ILE A 22 5.51 14.93 -3.46
CA ILE A 22 5.86 14.71 -4.86
C ILE A 22 7.12 15.51 -5.25
N ASP A 23 7.17 16.80 -4.87
CA ASP A 23 8.33 17.63 -5.15
C ASP A 23 9.58 17.14 -4.41
N LEU A 24 9.45 16.84 -3.11
CA LEU A 24 10.55 16.30 -2.31
C LEU A 24 11.06 14.97 -2.90
N ALA A 25 10.18 14.06 -3.30
CA ALA A 25 10.56 12.80 -3.94
C ALA A 25 11.35 13.07 -5.23
N GLY A 26 10.88 13.98 -6.08
CA GLY A 26 11.60 14.38 -7.30
C GLY A 26 12.96 14.99 -7.00
N ASP A 27 13.10 15.84 -5.99
CA ASP A 27 14.36 16.46 -5.58
C ASP A 27 15.37 15.43 -5.05
N LEU A 28 14.88 14.37 -4.38
CA LEU A 28 15.69 13.26 -3.86
C LEU A 28 15.99 12.18 -4.91
N GLY A 29 15.45 12.28 -6.13
CA GLY A 29 15.53 11.21 -7.13
C GLY A 29 14.73 9.96 -6.75
N CYS A 30 13.76 10.07 -5.84
CA CYS A 30 12.88 8.96 -5.46
C CYS A 30 11.69 8.87 -6.42
N SER A 31 11.51 7.70 -7.03
CA SER A 31 10.45 7.50 -8.03
C SER A 31 9.08 7.19 -7.44
N TRP A 32 8.95 7.03 -6.12
CA TRP A 32 7.77 6.50 -5.49
C TRP A 32 7.30 7.34 -4.30
N VAL A 33 5.99 7.56 -4.19
CA VAL A 33 5.35 8.15 -3.01
C VAL A 33 4.16 7.29 -2.61
N ARG A 34 4.21 6.72 -1.40
CA ARG A 34 3.12 5.97 -0.78
C ARG A 34 1.97 6.88 -0.42
N THR A 35 0.75 6.44 -0.70
CA THR A 35 -0.48 7.14 -0.37
C THR A 35 -1.54 6.19 0.17
N PHE A 36 -2.53 6.74 0.86
CA PHE A 36 -3.67 6.01 1.41
C PHE A 36 -4.98 6.54 0.81
N GLY A 37 -5.98 5.68 0.73
CA GLY A 37 -7.32 6.09 0.28
C GLY A 37 -8.08 6.92 1.32
N GLY A 38 -7.58 6.98 2.55
CA GLY A 38 -8.21 7.68 3.66
C GLY A 38 -9.37 6.89 4.30
N PRO A 39 -9.94 7.40 5.41
CA PRO A 39 -11.03 6.73 6.10
C PRO A 39 -12.31 6.75 5.28
N ARG A 40 -13.07 5.66 5.34
CA ARG A 40 -14.38 5.50 4.72
C ARG A 40 -15.46 5.38 5.79
N ALA A 41 -16.46 6.24 5.75
CA ALA A 41 -17.62 6.08 6.63
C ALA A 41 -18.47 4.87 6.18
N ARG A 42 -19.03 4.14 7.16
CA ARG A 42 -19.74 2.87 6.90
C ARG A 42 -21.02 3.03 6.06
N ASP A 43 -21.61 4.22 6.09
CA ASP A 43 -22.83 4.59 5.37
C ASP A 43 -22.56 5.15 3.96
N GLN A 44 -21.30 5.31 3.57
CA GLN A 44 -20.92 5.77 2.25
C GLN A 44 -20.95 4.64 1.23
N GLU A 45 -21.60 4.86 0.11
CA GLU A 45 -21.52 3.95 -1.03
C GLU A 45 -20.12 3.94 -1.64
N LEU A 46 -19.62 2.74 -1.91
CA LEU A 46 -18.26 2.53 -2.42
C LEU A 46 -17.99 3.33 -3.69
N ALA A 47 -18.94 3.36 -4.63
CA ALA A 47 -18.77 4.09 -5.89
C ALA A 47 -18.51 5.59 -5.68
N GLY A 48 -19.23 6.23 -4.76
CA GLY A 48 -19.01 7.64 -4.42
C GLY A 48 -17.66 7.89 -3.78
N VAL A 49 -17.21 6.97 -2.92
CA VAL A 49 -15.88 7.08 -2.26
C VAL A 49 -14.74 6.86 -3.27
N VAL A 50 -14.90 5.89 -4.18
CA VAL A 50 -13.94 5.66 -5.28
C VAL A 50 -13.78 6.91 -6.15
N GLU A 51 -14.90 7.52 -6.55
CA GLU A 51 -14.89 8.76 -7.33
C GLU A 51 -14.19 9.90 -6.59
N TYR A 52 -14.53 10.09 -5.32
CA TYR A 52 -13.91 11.12 -4.47
C TYR A 52 -12.39 10.98 -4.35
N VAL A 53 -11.90 9.75 -4.19
CA VAL A 53 -10.45 9.48 -4.12
C VAL A 53 -9.80 9.66 -5.49
N ALA A 54 -10.43 9.19 -6.57
CA ALA A 54 -9.94 9.34 -7.93
C ALA A 54 -9.79 10.81 -8.35
N GLU A 55 -10.78 11.66 -8.03
CA GLU A 55 -10.72 13.11 -8.24
C GLU A 55 -9.54 13.76 -7.48
N GLY A 56 -9.19 13.25 -6.28
CA GLY A 56 -8.03 13.70 -5.54
C GLY A 56 -6.73 13.42 -6.31
N TYR A 57 -6.57 12.21 -6.84
CA TYR A 57 -5.41 11.85 -7.65
C TYR A 57 -5.29 12.70 -8.92
N HIS A 58 -6.39 12.94 -9.64
CA HIS A 58 -6.37 13.78 -10.84
C HIS A 58 -5.79 15.17 -10.59
N GLN A 59 -5.94 15.75 -9.39
CA GLN A 59 -5.42 17.07 -9.06
C GLN A 59 -3.89 17.13 -8.86
N VAL A 60 -3.23 15.98 -8.73
CA VAL A 60 -1.77 15.92 -8.44
C VAL A 60 -0.97 15.13 -9.48
N LEU A 61 -1.63 14.37 -10.36
CA LEU A 61 -0.95 13.48 -11.31
C LEU A 61 -0.12 14.21 -12.36
N ALA A 62 -0.54 15.41 -12.78
CA ALA A 62 0.27 16.22 -13.72
C ALA A 62 1.62 16.60 -13.09
N GLN A 63 1.62 16.98 -11.80
CA GLN A 63 2.84 17.28 -11.07
C GLN A 63 3.68 16.02 -10.86
N ALA A 64 3.06 14.89 -10.46
CA ALA A 64 3.75 13.60 -10.31
C ALA A 64 4.42 13.18 -11.63
N GLN A 65 3.74 13.35 -12.76
CA GLN A 65 4.29 13.08 -14.10
C GLN A 65 5.49 13.99 -14.39
N ALA A 66 5.37 15.29 -14.15
CA ALA A 66 6.44 16.26 -14.40
C ALA A 66 7.69 15.99 -13.54
N ARG A 67 7.49 15.49 -12.31
CA ARG A 67 8.58 15.15 -11.38
C ARG A 67 9.13 13.72 -11.54
N GLY A 68 8.59 12.93 -12.46
CA GLY A 68 8.99 11.54 -12.65
C GLY A 68 8.55 10.59 -11.51
N VAL A 69 7.62 11.03 -10.65
CA VAL A 69 7.16 10.31 -9.48
C VAL A 69 5.91 9.50 -9.78
N THR A 70 5.82 8.29 -9.25
CA THR A 70 4.64 7.43 -9.28
C THR A 70 4.02 7.37 -7.89
N LEU A 71 2.72 7.64 -7.82
CA LEU A 71 1.95 7.52 -6.59
C LEU A 71 1.53 6.06 -6.40
N LEU A 72 1.58 5.60 -5.17
CA LEU A 72 1.27 4.23 -4.79
C LEU A 72 0.08 4.23 -3.84
N LEU A 73 -1.08 3.78 -4.30
CA LEU A 73 -2.23 3.55 -3.43
C LEU A 73 -2.07 2.21 -2.73
N GLU A 74 -1.96 2.23 -1.41
CA GLU A 74 -1.74 1.02 -0.62
C GLU A 74 -3.04 0.29 -0.27
N THR A 75 -2.96 -1.05 -0.28
CA THR A 75 -3.96 -1.90 0.37
C THR A 75 -3.81 -1.78 1.89
N HIS A 76 -4.56 -0.87 2.54
CA HIS A 76 -4.41 -0.54 3.95
C HIS A 76 -5.73 -0.06 4.58
N ASP A 77 -5.94 -0.23 5.88
CA ASP A 77 -7.10 0.20 6.65
C ASP A 77 -8.45 -0.12 5.96
N ASP A 78 -9.29 0.89 5.69
CA ASP A 78 -10.58 0.72 5.01
C ASP A 78 -10.45 0.29 3.55
N TRP A 79 -9.24 0.30 3.00
CA TRP A 79 -8.87 -0.11 1.64
C TRP A 79 -8.09 -1.44 1.61
N SER A 80 -8.15 -2.22 2.69
CA SER A 80 -7.41 -3.49 2.82
C SER A 80 -7.77 -4.53 1.75
N CYS A 81 -8.99 -4.52 1.22
CA CYS A 81 -9.40 -5.41 0.13
C CYS A 81 -8.93 -4.90 -1.24
N ALA A 82 -8.60 -5.82 -2.14
CA ALA A 82 -8.07 -5.51 -3.48
C ALA A 82 -9.08 -4.79 -4.39
N ALA A 83 -10.36 -5.18 -4.37
CA ALA A 83 -11.35 -4.67 -5.30
C ALA A 83 -11.59 -3.15 -5.22
N PRO A 84 -11.74 -2.51 -4.04
CA PRO A 84 -11.83 -1.06 -3.93
C PRO A 84 -10.59 -0.32 -4.44
N VAL A 85 -9.39 -0.84 -4.16
CA VAL A 85 -8.13 -0.25 -4.62
C VAL A 85 -8.03 -0.32 -6.15
N ARG A 86 -8.36 -1.47 -6.74
CA ARG A 86 -8.47 -1.62 -8.19
C ARG A 86 -9.41 -0.60 -8.79
N ALA A 87 -10.62 -0.44 -8.21
CA ALA A 87 -11.62 0.49 -8.73
C ALA A 87 -11.11 1.94 -8.80
N VAL A 88 -10.33 2.40 -7.80
CA VAL A 88 -9.70 3.72 -7.83
C VAL A 88 -8.67 3.81 -8.95
N VAL A 89 -7.75 2.84 -9.04
CA VAL A 89 -6.66 2.88 -10.04
C VAL A 89 -7.20 2.82 -11.47
N GLU A 90 -8.21 1.99 -11.72
CA GLU A 90 -8.89 1.92 -13.02
C GLU A 90 -9.69 3.19 -13.34
N ARG A 91 -10.34 3.79 -12.34
CA ARG A 91 -11.07 5.05 -12.51
C ARG A 91 -10.15 6.23 -12.83
N VAL A 92 -8.97 6.26 -12.24
CA VAL A 92 -7.93 7.27 -12.51
C VAL A 92 -7.27 7.03 -13.88
N ALA A 93 -7.04 5.77 -14.25
CA ALA A 93 -6.48 5.34 -15.53
C ALA A 93 -5.20 6.10 -15.95
N HIS A 94 -4.25 6.28 -15.03
CA HIS A 94 -3.03 7.04 -15.27
C HIS A 94 -1.77 6.23 -14.90
N PRO A 95 -0.71 6.21 -15.73
CA PRO A 95 0.48 5.38 -15.49
C PRO A 95 1.27 5.76 -14.23
N ARG A 96 1.07 6.98 -13.71
CA ARG A 96 1.70 7.46 -12.46
C ARG A 96 0.85 7.18 -11.22
N LEU A 97 -0.17 6.34 -11.31
CA LEU A 97 -0.84 5.75 -10.15
C LEU A 97 -0.78 4.24 -10.26
N ARG A 98 -0.14 3.61 -9.29
CA ARG A 98 0.01 2.15 -9.19
C ARG A 98 -0.46 1.69 -7.81
N VAL A 99 -0.57 0.39 -7.63
CA VAL A 99 -0.89 -0.22 -6.34
C VAL A 99 0.40 -0.50 -5.56
N LEU A 100 0.40 -0.19 -4.28
CA LEU A 100 1.27 -0.79 -3.30
C LEU A 100 0.51 -1.95 -2.65
N TRP A 101 0.92 -3.17 -2.97
CA TRP A 101 0.31 -4.33 -2.37
C TRP A 101 1.02 -4.70 -1.08
N ASP A 102 0.40 -4.38 0.05
CA ASP A 102 0.79 -4.95 1.33
C ASP A 102 0.17 -6.34 1.47
N PHE A 103 1.00 -7.36 1.68
CA PHE A 103 0.54 -8.74 1.67
C PHE A 103 -0.35 -9.10 2.87
N MET A 104 -0.16 -8.44 4.00
CA MET A 104 -0.93 -8.75 5.21
C MET A 104 -2.37 -8.24 5.12
N HIS A 105 -2.60 -7.05 4.57
CA HIS A 105 -3.89 -6.40 4.67
C HIS A 105 -5.03 -7.14 3.96
N PRO A 106 -4.91 -7.58 2.69
CA PRO A 106 -5.94 -8.41 2.07
C PRO A 106 -6.12 -9.76 2.79
N GLN A 107 -5.02 -10.41 3.19
CA GLN A 107 -5.11 -11.72 3.85
C GLN A 107 -5.80 -11.64 5.21
N ARG A 108 -5.58 -10.58 5.99
CA ARG A 108 -6.33 -10.37 7.23
C ARG A 108 -7.84 -10.14 7.01
N MET A 109 -8.22 -9.73 5.79
CA MET A 109 -9.60 -9.62 5.34
C MET A 109 -10.10 -10.91 4.65
N MET A 110 -9.36 -12.02 4.81
CA MET A 110 -9.67 -13.35 4.27
C MET A 110 -9.60 -13.46 2.74
N GLU A 111 -9.00 -12.48 2.04
CA GLU A 111 -8.68 -12.64 0.62
C GLU A 111 -7.50 -13.60 0.43
N LYS A 112 -7.63 -14.52 -0.51
CA LYS A 112 -6.52 -15.41 -0.86
C LYS A 112 -5.51 -14.69 -1.75
N PRO A 113 -4.19 -14.96 -1.60
CA PRO A 113 -3.17 -14.33 -2.44
C PRO A 113 -3.43 -14.42 -3.95
N ALA A 114 -3.96 -15.55 -4.44
CA ALA A 114 -4.29 -15.72 -5.84
C ALA A 114 -5.46 -14.82 -6.29
N GLU A 115 -6.47 -14.63 -5.46
CA GLU A 115 -7.62 -13.73 -5.74
C GLU A 115 -7.17 -12.27 -5.75
N THR A 116 -6.35 -11.88 -4.77
CA THR A 116 -5.74 -10.55 -4.72
C THR A 116 -4.87 -10.29 -5.95
N PHE A 117 -4.01 -11.27 -6.32
CA PHE A 117 -3.18 -11.17 -7.52
C PHE A 117 -4.01 -11.01 -8.81
N GLN A 118 -5.08 -11.78 -8.99
CA GLN A 118 -5.97 -11.64 -10.14
C GLN A 118 -6.61 -10.24 -10.20
N THR A 119 -6.82 -9.62 -9.04
CA THR A 119 -7.49 -8.32 -8.94
C THR A 119 -6.52 -7.16 -9.16
N ILE A 120 -5.36 -7.15 -8.50
CA ILE A 120 -4.43 -6.01 -8.51
C ILE A 120 -3.01 -6.35 -8.99
N GLY A 121 -2.67 -7.60 -9.22
CA GLY A 121 -1.32 -8.00 -9.62
C GLY A 121 -0.74 -7.18 -10.80
N PRO A 122 -1.45 -7.04 -11.94
CA PRO A 122 -0.98 -6.24 -13.09
C PRO A 122 -0.84 -4.73 -12.78
N LEU A 123 -1.54 -4.23 -11.75
CA LEU A 123 -1.52 -2.84 -11.32
C LEU A 123 -0.48 -2.57 -10.25
N THR A 124 0.11 -3.61 -9.67
CA THR A 124 1.07 -3.50 -8.57
C THR A 124 2.40 -2.94 -9.05
N GLY A 125 2.89 -1.91 -8.38
CA GLY A 125 4.18 -1.27 -8.64
C GLY A 125 5.18 -1.41 -7.48
N TYR A 126 4.71 -1.77 -6.30
CA TYR A 126 5.52 -1.85 -5.09
C TYR A 126 4.91 -2.84 -4.10
N LEU A 127 5.71 -3.44 -3.24
CA LEU A 127 5.26 -4.42 -2.25
C LEU A 127 5.65 -4.01 -0.84
N HIS A 128 4.74 -4.23 0.10
CA HIS A 128 5.03 -4.24 1.53
C HIS A 128 4.84 -5.64 2.10
N GLY A 129 5.71 -6.00 3.02
CA GLY A 129 5.60 -7.23 3.77
C GLY A 129 5.87 -7.02 5.25
N HIS A 130 4.93 -7.44 6.03
CA HIS A 130 5.08 -7.64 7.46
C HIS A 130 4.25 -8.85 7.88
N ASP A 131 4.52 -9.42 9.02
CA ASP A 131 3.89 -10.65 9.46
C ASP A 131 3.13 -10.42 10.76
N GLY A 132 2.17 -11.27 11.03
CA GLY A 132 1.33 -11.12 12.20
C GLY A 132 0.67 -12.41 12.64
N VAL A 133 0.24 -12.43 13.89
CA VAL A 133 -0.58 -13.49 14.49
C VAL A 133 -1.84 -12.89 15.12
N TYR A 134 -2.93 -13.63 15.12
CA TYR A 134 -4.11 -13.23 15.89
C TYR A 134 -3.91 -13.61 17.35
N ALA A 135 -3.85 -12.61 18.22
CA ALA A 135 -3.81 -12.78 19.66
C ALA A 135 -4.66 -11.69 20.33
N GLU A 136 -5.37 -12.05 21.39
CA GLU A 136 -6.22 -11.13 22.16
C GLU A 136 -7.24 -10.37 21.28
N GLY A 137 -7.82 -11.06 20.28
CA GLY A 137 -8.85 -10.51 19.39
C GLY A 137 -8.36 -9.48 18.36
N ARG A 138 -7.04 -9.34 18.16
CA ARG A 138 -6.43 -8.42 17.19
C ARG A 138 -5.20 -9.02 16.51
N MET A 139 -4.85 -8.48 15.35
CA MET A 139 -3.57 -8.79 14.70
C MET A 139 -2.44 -8.14 15.49
N GLN A 140 -1.48 -8.95 15.91
CA GLN A 140 -0.22 -8.51 16.52
C GLN A 140 0.91 -8.74 15.53
N ILE A 141 1.72 -7.70 15.29
CA ILE A 141 2.85 -7.78 14.36
C ILE A 141 3.98 -8.58 15.00
N VAL A 142 4.52 -9.51 14.24
CA VAL A 142 5.68 -10.34 14.59
C VAL A 142 6.74 -10.25 13.50
N ALA A 143 7.91 -10.82 13.74
CA ALA A 143 8.97 -10.83 12.74
C ALA A 143 8.56 -11.64 11.49
N LEU A 144 9.08 -11.27 10.34
CA LEU A 144 8.77 -11.91 9.05
C LEU A 144 9.02 -13.42 9.11
N GLY A 145 8.02 -14.21 8.75
CA GLY A 145 8.05 -15.67 8.79
C GLY A 145 7.72 -16.28 10.15
N GLN A 146 7.33 -15.48 11.13
CA GLN A 146 6.88 -15.95 12.45
C GLN A 146 5.35 -15.86 12.61
N GLY A 147 4.66 -15.33 11.63
CA GLY A 147 3.21 -15.17 11.63
C GLY A 147 2.50 -16.15 10.71
N ILE A 148 1.29 -15.75 10.32
CA ILE A 148 0.39 -16.56 9.51
C ILE A 148 0.23 -16.04 8.07
N ILE A 149 0.92 -14.96 7.71
CA ILE A 149 0.77 -14.33 6.40
C ILE A 149 1.58 -15.10 5.35
N ASP A 150 0.90 -15.52 4.29
CA ASP A 150 1.57 -16.13 3.13
C ASP A 150 2.30 -15.05 2.32
N HIS A 151 3.62 -15.03 2.41
CA HIS A 151 4.48 -14.16 1.60
C HIS A 151 4.99 -14.87 0.34
N ALA A 152 5.18 -16.19 0.41
CA ALA A 152 5.75 -16.96 -0.69
C ALA A 152 4.78 -17.08 -1.89
N GLY A 153 3.48 -17.25 -1.62
CA GLY A 153 2.45 -17.36 -2.66
C GLY A 153 2.39 -16.11 -3.54
N PRO A 154 2.15 -14.90 -2.96
CA PRO A 154 2.15 -13.67 -3.73
C PRO A 154 3.45 -13.39 -4.49
N LEU A 155 4.62 -13.64 -3.86
CA LEU A 155 5.91 -13.45 -4.52
C LEU A 155 6.07 -14.35 -5.74
N ARG A 156 5.70 -15.63 -5.65
CA ARG A 156 5.73 -16.54 -6.81
C ARG A 156 4.81 -16.09 -7.94
N LEU A 157 3.60 -15.63 -7.61
CA LEU A 157 2.64 -15.15 -8.62
C LEU A 157 3.16 -13.90 -9.32
N LEU A 158 3.72 -12.96 -8.58
CA LEU A 158 4.27 -11.72 -9.10
C LEU A 158 5.54 -11.96 -9.93
N ALA A 159 6.47 -12.80 -9.45
CA ALA A 159 7.67 -13.17 -10.19
C ALA A 159 7.32 -13.90 -11.50
N GLY A 160 6.38 -14.82 -11.48
CA GLY A 160 5.87 -15.50 -12.67
C GLY A 160 5.21 -14.57 -13.68
N ALA A 161 4.72 -13.39 -13.24
CA ALA A 161 4.18 -12.33 -14.10
C ALA A 161 5.23 -11.28 -14.51
N GLY A 162 6.50 -11.46 -14.16
CA GLY A 162 7.60 -10.55 -14.50
C GLY A 162 7.67 -9.29 -13.65
N PHE A 163 7.15 -9.31 -12.42
CA PHE A 163 7.33 -8.19 -11.48
C PHE A 163 8.80 -8.07 -11.08
N ASP A 164 9.36 -6.89 -11.26
CA ASP A 164 10.77 -6.54 -10.98
C ASP A 164 10.92 -5.36 -10.00
N GLY A 165 9.81 -5.01 -9.30
CA GLY A 165 9.78 -3.91 -8.35
C GLY A 165 10.40 -4.24 -6.98
N TYR A 166 10.12 -3.40 -6.01
CA TYR A 166 10.67 -3.50 -4.66
C TYR A 166 9.72 -4.20 -3.70
N PHE A 167 10.31 -4.95 -2.78
CA PHE A 167 9.65 -5.48 -1.58
C PHE A 167 10.25 -4.81 -0.34
N SER A 168 9.50 -3.94 0.29
CA SER A 168 9.90 -3.31 1.56
C SER A 168 9.27 -4.03 2.73
N VAL A 169 10.07 -4.27 3.75
CA VAL A 169 9.58 -4.84 5.00
C VAL A 169 9.20 -3.73 5.94
N GLU A 170 7.96 -3.78 6.44
CA GLU A 170 7.51 -2.88 7.50
C GLU A 170 7.87 -3.44 8.88
N VAL A 171 8.63 -2.67 9.64
CA VAL A 171 8.95 -2.97 11.03
C VAL A 171 8.28 -1.94 11.93
N ILE A 172 7.26 -2.38 12.65
CA ILE A 172 6.55 -1.50 13.58
C ILE A 172 7.24 -1.51 14.94
N HIS A 173 8.00 -0.44 15.19
CA HIS A 173 8.59 -0.22 16.50
C HIS A 173 7.56 0.26 17.51
N GLN A 174 7.46 -0.43 18.65
CA GLN A 174 6.62 0.02 19.76
C GLN A 174 7.37 1.07 20.59
N ARG A 175 6.83 2.28 20.63
CA ARG A 175 7.41 3.39 21.41
C ARG A 175 7.64 2.97 22.88
N GLY A 176 8.84 3.24 23.39
CA GLY A 176 9.22 2.91 24.77
C GLY A 176 9.74 1.49 24.99
N ARG A 177 9.85 0.68 23.93
CA ARG A 177 10.54 -0.62 23.99
C ARG A 177 11.93 -0.53 23.37
N PRO A 178 12.91 -1.33 23.83
CA PRO A 178 14.20 -1.47 23.16
C PRO A 178 13.98 -1.86 21.69
N HIS A 179 14.73 -1.27 20.78
CA HIS A 179 14.68 -1.57 19.36
C HIS A 179 16.06 -2.06 18.90
N ASP A 180 16.14 -3.34 18.58
CA ASP A 180 17.31 -3.94 17.94
C ASP A 180 17.16 -3.84 16.42
N ALA A 181 17.49 -2.66 15.87
CA ALA A 181 17.38 -2.41 14.43
C ALA A 181 18.29 -3.34 13.61
N GLU A 182 19.51 -3.61 14.10
CA GLU A 182 20.47 -4.47 13.39
C GLU A 182 19.98 -5.93 13.33
N GLY A 183 19.57 -6.49 14.47
CA GLY A 183 19.03 -7.84 14.54
C GLY A 183 17.76 -8.02 13.69
N VAL A 184 16.87 -7.02 13.73
CA VAL A 184 15.65 -7.02 12.91
C VAL A 184 16.00 -6.99 11.42
N MET A 185 16.86 -6.08 10.98
CA MET A 185 17.24 -5.97 9.56
C MET A 185 17.92 -7.27 9.07
N LYS A 186 18.76 -7.88 9.88
CA LYS A 186 19.41 -9.16 9.57
C LYS A 186 18.39 -10.27 9.40
N GLN A 187 17.48 -10.43 10.36
CA GLN A 187 16.43 -11.45 10.34
C GLN A 187 15.53 -11.31 9.10
N TYR A 188 15.12 -10.08 8.77
CA TYR A 188 14.27 -9.84 7.60
C TYR A 188 15.03 -10.10 6.30
N ALA A 189 16.28 -9.71 6.19
CA ALA A 189 17.09 -9.98 5.00
C ALA A 189 17.32 -11.49 4.79
N GLU A 190 17.57 -12.24 5.85
CA GLU A 190 17.69 -13.70 5.80
C GLU A 190 16.39 -14.34 5.37
N LYS A 191 15.27 -13.95 5.99
CA LYS A 191 13.96 -14.50 5.65
C LYS A 191 13.52 -14.15 4.23
N PHE A 192 13.77 -12.93 3.77
CA PHE A 192 13.48 -12.57 2.39
C PHE A 192 14.27 -13.42 1.38
N ARG A 193 15.56 -13.67 1.63
CA ARG A 193 16.35 -14.56 0.77
C ARG A 193 15.74 -15.97 0.69
N GLU A 194 15.25 -16.51 1.82
CA GLU A 194 14.56 -17.80 1.83
C GLU A 194 13.28 -17.78 0.98
N LEU A 195 12.50 -16.69 1.08
CA LEU A 195 11.24 -16.53 0.35
C LEU A 195 11.43 -16.45 -1.16
N VAL A 196 12.56 -15.90 -1.64
CA VAL A 196 12.83 -15.71 -3.08
C VAL A 196 13.69 -16.81 -3.69
N VAL A 197 14.16 -17.78 -2.90
CA VAL A 197 14.88 -18.94 -3.45
C VAL A 197 13.93 -19.77 -4.33
N GLY A 198 14.28 -19.87 -5.61
CA GLY A 198 13.52 -20.65 -6.59
C GLY A 198 12.33 -19.92 -7.22
N LEU A 199 12.25 -18.58 -7.09
CA LEU A 199 11.31 -17.77 -7.86
C LEU A 199 11.76 -17.61 -9.31
#